data_57f5f7fedf2b2c8da9085a4f23abbce4
#
_entry.id   57f5f7fedf2b2c8da9085a4f23abbce4
#
_cell.length_a   1.000
_cell.length_b   1.000
_cell.length_c   1.000
_cell.angle_alpha   90.00
_cell.angle_beta   90.00
_cell.angle_gamma   90.00
#
_symmetry.space_group_name_H-M   'P 1'
#
loop_
_entity.id
_entity.type
_entity.pdbx_description
1 polymer ?
#
loop_
_entity_poly.entity_id
_entity_poly.type
_entity_poly.pdbx_seq_one_letter_code
_entity_poly.pdbx_strand_id
1 'polypeptide(L)'
;MKTLKSIIIACLYIIICTDVTAKDLTGVRIYINPGHGGFDAANDRNVVTIPYAANDINGFWESSCSLTKGLALRDMLEAHGATVMMSRTENRDEDDRNLTEIAEEASANSMDAFLSIHSNAVGVNQGTNYLLLLYRGTDDEPDPALSKPMAQACWSRMYDNPLTNWTYYSATNMNVRGDYSFYGYHLGVLRNNTVPGFLSEGEFHDYL
;
A
#
# COMPACT_ATOMS: atom_id res chain seq x y z
N MET A 1 14.72 -17.26 15.11
CA MET A 1 13.35 -16.74 14.90
C MET A 1 13.37 -15.25 15.21
N LYS A 2 13.40 -14.40 14.17
CA LYS A 2 13.21 -12.97 14.36
C LYS A 2 11.72 -12.76 14.66
N THR A 3 11.43 -12.20 15.79
CA THR A 3 10.05 -12.12 16.26
C THR A 3 9.27 -11.13 15.39
N LEU A 4 8.03 -11.47 15.04
CA LEU A 4 7.06 -10.61 14.37
C LEU A 4 7.06 -9.16 14.91
N LYS A 5 7.33 -9.01 16.22
CA LYS A 5 7.50 -7.70 16.86
C LYS A 5 8.51 -6.79 16.14
N SER A 6 9.53 -7.36 15.51
CA SER A 6 10.52 -6.58 14.76
C SER A 6 9.99 -6.06 13.43
N ILE A 7 9.17 -6.86 12.71
CA ILE A 7 8.58 -6.46 11.42
C ILE A 7 7.50 -5.39 11.64
N ILE A 8 6.59 -5.60 12.59
CA ILE A 8 5.55 -4.63 12.94
C ILE A 8 6.18 -3.30 13.36
N ILE A 9 7.26 -3.36 14.15
CA ILE A 9 7.97 -2.18 14.61
C ILE A 9 8.71 -1.51 13.42
N ALA A 10 9.20 -2.25 12.43
CA ALA A 10 9.87 -1.70 11.26
C ALA A 10 8.93 -0.85 10.40
N CYS A 11 7.74 -1.37 10.08
CA CYS A 11 6.72 -0.60 9.36
C CYS A 11 6.25 0.64 10.15
N LEU A 12 6.30 0.59 11.49
CA LEU A 12 5.90 1.68 12.37
C LEU A 12 6.90 2.84 12.43
N TYR A 13 8.20 2.56 12.27
CA TYR A 13 9.25 3.59 12.50
C TYR A 13 9.67 4.37 11.26
N ILE A 14 9.29 3.92 10.08
CA ILE A 14 9.70 4.55 8.82
C ILE A 14 8.95 5.87 8.55
N ILE A 15 7.85 6.11 9.25
CA ILE A 15 6.97 7.28 9.00
C ILE A 15 7.28 8.48 9.92
N ILE A 16 8.22 8.37 10.88
CA ILE A 16 8.49 9.49 11.83
C ILE A 16 9.95 9.90 11.79
N CYS A 17 10.24 10.98 11.10
CA CYS A 17 11.47 11.76 11.31
C CYS A 17 11.31 12.67 12.51
N THR A 18 11.67 12.19 13.72
CA THR A 18 12.26 12.99 14.80
C THR A 18 12.74 12.03 15.89
N ASP A 19 14.05 11.94 16.10
CA ASP A 19 14.77 11.32 17.23
C ASP A 19 14.40 9.88 17.61
N VAL A 20 14.22 9.01 16.62
CA VAL A 20 14.14 7.57 16.84
C VAL A 20 15.44 6.95 16.37
N THR A 21 16.17 6.30 17.24
CA THR A 21 17.24 5.40 16.83
C THR A 21 16.68 4.44 15.78
N ALA A 22 17.13 4.59 14.55
CA ALA A 22 16.69 3.80 13.42
C ALA A 22 16.81 2.30 13.78
N LYS A 23 15.72 1.54 13.65
CA LYS A 23 15.78 0.11 13.93
C LYS A 23 16.51 -0.58 12.80
N ASP A 24 17.47 -1.42 13.17
CA ASP A 24 18.14 -2.29 12.25
C ASP A 24 17.14 -3.31 11.68
N LEU A 25 16.93 -3.25 10.37
CA LEU A 25 16.10 -4.16 9.60
C LEU A 25 16.93 -5.28 8.93
N THR A 26 18.20 -5.44 9.32
CA THR A 26 19.07 -6.47 8.73
C THR A 26 18.41 -7.84 8.79
N GLY A 27 18.29 -8.45 7.61
CA GLY A 27 17.65 -9.74 7.39
C GLY A 27 16.12 -9.73 7.40
N VAL A 28 15.48 -8.57 7.37
CA VAL A 28 14.06 -8.42 7.05
C VAL A 28 13.92 -8.28 5.53
N ARG A 29 12.99 -9.01 4.93
CA ARG A 29 12.73 -9.04 3.49
C ARG A 29 11.34 -8.50 3.22
N ILE A 30 11.24 -7.43 2.45
CA ILE A 30 9.97 -6.75 2.19
C ILE A 30 9.70 -6.70 0.70
N TYR A 31 8.50 -7.12 0.30
CA TYR A 31 8.02 -6.97 -1.06
C TYR A 31 7.14 -5.74 -1.16
N ILE A 32 7.45 -4.84 -2.09
CA ILE A 32 6.65 -3.66 -2.38
C ILE A 32 6.03 -3.82 -3.76
N ASN A 33 4.71 -3.69 -3.83
CA ASN A 33 3.97 -3.61 -5.07
C ASN A 33 3.41 -2.21 -5.26
N PRO A 34 4.06 -1.33 -6.04
CA PRO A 34 3.42 -0.12 -6.53
C PRO A 34 2.28 -0.50 -7.46
N GLY A 35 1.04 -0.13 -7.10
CA GLY A 35 -0.15 -0.48 -7.88
C GLY A 35 -0.10 0.04 -9.31
N HIS A 36 -0.80 -0.67 -10.20
CA HIS A 36 -0.89 -0.39 -11.64
C HIS A 36 0.46 -0.40 -12.37
N GLY A 37 0.46 0.03 -13.62
CA GLY A 37 1.66 0.23 -14.45
C GLY A 37 1.30 1.01 -15.69
N GLY A 38 2.20 1.90 -16.14
CA GLY A 38 2.03 2.67 -17.37
C GLY A 38 0.95 3.74 -17.33
N PHE A 39 0.43 4.02 -18.52
CA PHE A 39 -0.50 5.11 -18.77
C PHE A 39 -1.70 4.65 -19.61
N ASP A 40 -2.06 3.38 -19.54
CA ASP A 40 -3.26 2.86 -20.18
C ASP A 40 -4.48 3.11 -19.28
N ALA A 41 -5.31 4.06 -19.69
CA ALA A 41 -6.53 4.41 -18.96
C ALA A 41 -7.55 3.29 -18.82
N ALA A 42 -7.42 2.19 -19.55
CA ALA A 42 -8.27 1.01 -19.37
C ALA A 42 -7.85 0.18 -18.16
N ASN A 43 -6.57 0.22 -17.80
CA ASN A 43 -5.98 -0.56 -16.71
C ASN A 43 -5.57 0.31 -15.52
N ASP A 44 -5.27 1.58 -15.78
CA ASP A 44 -4.97 2.53 -14.72
C ASP A 44 -6.14 3.51 -14.58
N ARG A 45 -6.59 3.70 -13.37
CA ARG A 45 -7.58 4.70 -13.07
C ARG A 45 -6.88 6.04 -13.04
N ASN A 46 -6.79 6.64 -14.20
CA ASN A 46 -6.24 7.97 -14.30
C ASN A 46 -7.09 8.94 -13.50
N VAL A 47 -6.44 9.87 -12.94
CA VAL A 47 -7.08 10.82 -12.11
C VAL A 47 -6.67 12.23 -12.36
N VAL A 48 -7.66 12.89 -12.60
CA VAL A 48 -7.94 14.25 -12.20
C VAL A 48 -6.89 15.26 -12.58
N THR A 49 -7.13 15.81 -13.71
CA THR A 49 -6.78 17.20 -13.95
C THR A 49 -7.85 18.10 -13.34
N ILE A 50 -7.47 19.31 -12.99
CA ILE A 50 -8.43 20.38 -12.67
C ILE A 50 -8.39 21.40 -13.80
N PRO A 51 -9.45 21.52 -14.60
CA PRO A 51 -10.68 20.70 -14.58
C PRO A 51 -10.44 19.25 -15.03
N TYR A 52 -11.30 18.37 -14.57
CA TYR A 52 -11.22 16.93 -14.91
C TYR A 52 -11.24 16.72 -16.43
N ALA A 53 -10.25 16.02 -16.91
CA ALA A 53 -10.20 15.51 -18.29
C ALA A 53 -9.78 14.03 -18.24
N ALA A 54 -10.69 13.16 -18.65
CA ALA A 54 -10.38 11.73 -18.74
C ALA A 54 -9.22 11.52 -19.73
N ASN A 55 -8.27 10.65 -19.35
CA ASN A 55 -7.14 10.26 -20.19
C ASN A 55 -6.17 11.42 -20.53
N ASP A 56 -6.12 12.47 -19.72
CA ASP A 56 -5.10 13.49 -19.88
C ASP A 56 -3.74 12.97 -19.38
N ILE A 57 -2.81 12.75 -20.28
CA ILE A 57 -1.46 12.27 -19.95
C ILE A 57 -0.69 13.24 -19.03
N ASN A 58 -1.07 14.49 -18.95
CA ASN A 58 -0.52 15.46 -18.02
C ASN A 58 -1.25 15.49 -16.69
N GLY A 59 -2.28 14.65 -16.54
CA GLY A 59 -3.02 14.48 -15.31
C GLY A 59 -2.22 13.69 -14.27
N PHE A 60 -2.83 13.53 -13.13
CA PHE A 60 -2.29 12.69 -12.07
C PHE A 60 -2.61 11.21 -12.40
N TRP A 61 -1.60 10.38 -12.47
CA TRP A 61 -1.73 8.95 -12.67
C TRP A 61 -1.45 8.19 -11.38
N GLU A 62 -2.36 7.31 -10.99
CA GLU A 62 -2.18 6.49 -9.79
C GLU A 62 -0.93 5.63 -9.89
N SER A 63 -0.66 5.07 -11.08
CA SER A 63 0.55 4.30 -11.35
C SER A 63 1.84 5.08 -11.05
N SER A 64 1.91 6.35 -11.44
CA SER A 64 3.06 7.23 -11.18
C SER A 64 3.19 7.56 -9.69
N CYS A 65 2.08 7.84 -9.02
CA CYS A 65 2.06 8.14 -7.59
C CYS A 65 2.47 6.92 -6.77
N SER A 66 1.90 5.76 -7.06
CA SER A 66 2.20 4.51 -6.38
C SER A 66 3.66 4.12 -6.55
N LEU A 67 4.23 4.30 -7.75
CA LEU A 67 5.65 4.07 -7.99
C LEU A 67 6.54 5.03 -7.20
N THR A 68 6.22 6.32 -7.20
CA THR A 68 6.99 7.33 -6.46
C THR A 68 7.02 7.01 -4.96
N LYS A 69 5.86 6.67 -4.39
CA LYS A 69 5.74 6.24 -2.98
C LYS A 69 6.53 4.94 -2.73
N GLY A 70 6.42 3.97 -3.63
CA GLY A 70 7.10 2.69 -3.51
C GLY A 70 8.62 2.81 -3.57
N LEU A 71 9.17 3.62 -4.47
CA LEU A 71 10.60 3.88 -4.58
C LEU A 71 11.14 4.58 -3.32
N ALA A 72 10.43 5.60 -2.85
CA ALA A 72 10.82 6.31 -1.62
C ALA A 72 10.81 5.36 -0.40
N LEU A 73 9.79 4.51 -0.29
CA LEU A 73 9.69 3.52 0.77
C LEU A 73 10.81 2.49 0.69
N ARG A 74 11.13 1.99 -0.51
CA ARG A 74 12.29 1.11 -0.73
C ARG A 74 13.57 1.72 -0.20
N ASP A 75 13.88 2.94 -0.63
CA ASP A 75 15.13 3.62 -0.27
C ASP A 75 15.24 3.80 1.26
N MET A 76 14.13 4.13 1.92
CA MET A 76 14.08 4.23 3.38
C MET A 76 14.31 2.87 4.06
N LEU A 77 13.67 1.80 3.58
CA LEU A 77 13.79 0.46 4.17
C LEU A 77 15.21 -0.10 3.99
N GLU A 78 15.80 0.09 2.81
CA GLU A 78 17.17 -0.33 2.50
C GLU A 78 18.20 0.45 3.32
N ALA A 79 18.01 1.75 3.53
CA ALA A 79 18.84 2.56 4.40
C ALA A 79 18.83 2.07 5.85
N HIS A 80 17.80 1.31 6.25
CA HIS A 80 17.70 0.65 7.55
C HIS A 80 18.09 -0.84 7.54
N GLY A 81 18.66 -1.32 6.46
CA GLY A 81 19.22 -2.68 6.36
C GLY A 81 18.24 -3.75 5.87
N ALA A 82 17.02 -3.41 5.45
CA ALA A 82 16.09 -4.35 4.85
C ALA A 82 16.57 -4.78 3.46
N THR A 83 16.16 -6.00 3.05
CA THR A 83 16.21 -6.41 1.65
C THR A 83 14.85 -6.14 1.03
N VAL A 84 14.81 -5.29 0.01
CA VAL A 84 13.56 -4.94 -0.66
C VAL A 84 13.50 -5.55 -2.05
N MET A 85 12.35 -6.12 -2.40
CA MET A 85 11.99 -6.54 -3.74
C MET A 85 10.76 -5.75 -4.18
N MET A 86 10.70 -5.35 -5.45
CA MET A 86 9.59 -4.59 -5.99
C MET A 86 8.99 -5.30 -7.20
N SER A 87 7.66 -5.22 -7.37
CA SER A 87 6.99 -5.74 -8.56
C SER A 87 7.38 -4.98 -9.82
N ARG A 88 7.71 -3.70 -9.71
CA ARG A 88 8.20 -2.83 -10.78
C ARG A 88 9.01 -1.67 -10.22
N THR A 89 9.90 -1.12 -11.05
CA THR A 89 10.75 0.05 -10.73
C THR A 89 10.65 1.15 -11.78
N GLU A 90 9.86 0.92 -12.83
CA GLU A 90 9.56 1.86 -13.90
C GLU A 90 8.05 2.01 -14.06
N ASN A 91 7.60 2.95 -14.90
CA ASN A 91 6.18 3.18 -15.16
C ASN A 91 5.89 3.11 -16.65
N ARG A 92 5.97 1.90 -17.20
CA ARG A 92 5.66 1.59 -18.60
C ARG A 92 4.39 0.73 -18.64
N ASP A 93 3.71 0.67 -19.78
CA ASP A 93 2.49 -0.15 -19.92
C ASP A 93 2.76 -1.64 -19.71
N GLU A 94 3.95 -2.13 -20.09
CA GLU A 94 4.37 -3.50 -19.80
C GLU A 94 4.68 -3.78 -18.32
N ASP A 95 4.78 -2.75 -17.49
CA ASP A 95 4.97 -2.88 -16.04
C ASP A 95 3.65 -3.11 -15.29
N ASP A 96 2.49 -3.07 -15.98
CA ASP A 96 1.20 -3.47 -15.43
C ASP A 96 1.10 -5.00 -15.43
N ARG A 97 1.70 -5.60 -14.41
CA ARG A 97 1.88 -7.05 -14.28
C ARG A 97 0.62 -7.76 -13.82
N ASN A 98 0.53 -9.05 -14.13
CA ASN A 98 -0.52 -9.92 -13.63
C ASN A 98 -0.51 -9.97 -12.08
N LEU A 99 -1.66 -9.71 -11.46
CA LEU A 99 -1.79 -9.61 -10.00
C LEU A 99 -1.49 -10.93 -9.28
N THR A 100 -1.79 -12.07 -9.91
CA THR A 100 -1.47 -13.40 -9.38
C THR A 100 0.04 -13.62 -9.36
N GLU A 101 0.73 -13.25 -10.43
CA GLU A 101 2.19 -13.39 -10.51
C GLU A 101 2.90 -12.53 -9.45
N ILE A 102 2.42 -11.31 -9.21
CA ILE A 102 2.95 -10.42 -8.17
C ILE A 102 2.82 -11.08 -6.77
N ALA A 103 1.64 -11.61 -6.46
CA ALA A 103 1.38 -12.26 -5.19
C ALA A 103 2.23 -13.54 -4.99
N GLU A 104 2.34 -14.36 -6.04
CA GLU A 104 3.14 -15.58 -6.02
C GLU A 104 4.64 -15.30 -5.94
N GLU A 105 5.12 -14.24 -6.58
CA GLU A 105 6.52 -13.84 -6.53
C GLU A 105 6.95 -13.46 -5.11
N ALA A 106 6.14 -12.72 -4.37
CA ALA A 106 6.40 -12.41 -2.98
C ALA A 106 6.53 -13.67 -2.12
N SER A 107 5.60 -14.61 -2.32
CA SER A 107 5.57 -15.90 -1.61
C SER A 107 6.77 -16.78 -1.97
N ALA A 108 7.08 -16.90 -3.26
CA ALA A 108 8.18 -17.74 -3.76
C ALA A 108 9.55 -17.22 -3.30
N ASN A 109 9.69 -15.92 -3.13
CA ASN A 109 10.93 -15.31 -2.65
C ASN A 109 11.03 -15.22 -1.13
N SER A 110 10.14 -15.87 -0.39
CA SER A 110 10.18 -15.95 1.08
C SER A 110 10.29 -14.58 1.74
N MET A 111 9.44 -13.64 1.31
CA MET A 111 9.37 -12.32 1.89
C MET A 111 8.73 -12.38 3.29
N ASP A 112 9.12 -11.49 4.18
CA ASP A 112 8.57 -11.38 5.53
C ASP A 112 7.31 -10.49 5.56
N ALA A 113 7.20 -9.55 4.61
CA ALA A 113 6.07 -8.65 4.47
C ALA A 113 5.77 -8.33 3.00
N PHE A 114 4.48 -8.10 2.70
CA PHE A 114 3.97 -7.67 1.40
C PHE A 114 3.20 -6.36 1.56
N LEU A 115 3.57 -5.34 0.80
CA LEU A 115 2.95 -4.01 0.82
C LEU A 115 2.53 -3.61 -0.58
N SER A 116 1.24 -3.54 -0.84
CA SER A 116 0.69 -2.98 -2.07
C SER A 116 0.29 -1.52 -1.84
N ILE A 117 0.72 -0.63 -2.71
CA ILE A 117 0.57 0.83 -2.55
C ILE A 117 -0.33 1.35 -3.64
N HIS A 118 -1.46 1.90 -3.24
CA HIS A 118 -2.47 2.50 -4.08
C HIS A 118 -2.91 3.87 -3.53
N SER A 119 -3.75 4.54 -4.27
CA SER A 119 -4.52 5.69 -3.82
C SER A 119 -5.96 5.57 -4.33
N ASN A 120 -6.92 5.95 -3.51
CA ASN A 120 -8.34 5.78 -3.80
C ASN A 120 -8.89 6.92 -4.67
N ALA A 121 -10.09 6.72 -5.22
CA ALA A 121 -10.85 7.74 -5.92
C ALA A 121 -12.35 7.44 -5.89
N VAL A 122 -13.17 8.49 -5.98
CA VAL A 122 -14.63 8.38 -6.18
C VAL A 122 -15.10 9.00 -7.49
N GLY A 123 -14.15 9.46 -8.31
CA GLY A 123 -14.41 10.10 -9.61
C GLY A 123 -14.52 11.63 -9.47
N VAL A 124 -15.71 12.16 -9.24
CA VAL A 124 -15.87 13.59 -8.91
C VAL A 124 -15.92 13.71 -7.39
N ASN A 125 -14.80 14.08 -6.77
CA ASN A 125 -14.70 14.11 -5.32
C ASN A 125 -15.34 15.36 -4.71
N GLN A 126 -16.27 15.13 -3.80
CA GLN A 126 -17.01 16.17 -3.09
C GLN A 126 -16.69 16.18 -1.58
N GLY A 127 -15.45 15.91 -1.22
CA GLY A 127 -15.00 15.98 0.16
C GLY A 127 -14.82 14.62 0.83
N THR A 128 -14.61 13.54 0.06
CA THR A 128 -14.27 12.22 0.60
C THR A 128 -12.76 12.04 0.62
N ASN A 129 -12.19 11.88 1.81
CA ASN A 129 -10.79 11.54 1.98
C ASN A 129 -10.58 10.76 3.28
N TYR A 130 -10.13 9.52 3.16
CA TYR A 130 -9.81 8.67 4.31
C TYR A 130 -8.73 7.65 3.95
N LEU A 131 -8.01 7.22 4.96
CA LEU A 131 -7.06 6.13 4.85
C LEU A 131 -7.80 4.79 4.96
N LEU A 132 -7.52 3.87 4.03
CA LEU A 132 -8.04 2.49 4.06
C LEU A 132 -6.88 1.52 3.88
N LEU A 133 -6.77 0.53 4.76
CA LEU A 133 -5.86 -0.59 4.58
C LEU A 133 -6.66 -1.90 4.50
N LEU A 134 -6.37 -2.68 3.47
CA LEU A 134 -7.06 -3.92 3.14
C LEU A 134 -6.10 -5.11 3.25
N TYR A 135 -6.42 -6.08 4.08
CA TYR A 135 -5.70 -7.35 4.15
C TYR A 135 -6.57 -8.48 3.58
N ARG A 136 -5.94 -9.58 3.17
CA ARG A 136 -6.69 -10.75 2.69
C ARG A 136 -7.50 -11.37 3.83
N GLY A 137 -8.76 -11.68 3.56
CA GLY A 137 -9.66 -12.36 4.50
C GLY A 137 -10.90 -11.57 4.86
N THR A 138 -11.54 -12.00 5.94
CA THR A 138 -12.63 -11.25 6.58
C THR A 138 -12.12 -10.42 7.75
N ASP A 139 -12.96 -9.53 8.27
CA ASP A 139 -12.61 -8.72 9.44
C ASP A 139 -12.29 -9.59 10.68
N ASP A 140 -12.86 -10.78 10.76
CA ASP A 140 -12.67 -11.72 11.87
C ASP A 140 -11.59 -12.77 11.58
N GLU A 141 -11.38 -13.11 10.31
CA GLU A 141 -10.47 -14.17 9.85
C GLU A 141 -9.45 -13.62 8.85
N PRO A 142 -8.41 -12.90 9.33
CA PRO A 142 -7.31 -12.44 8.47
C PRO A 142 -6.43 -13.61 8.04
N ASP A 143 -6.04 -13.62 6.76
CA ASP A 143 -5.17 -14.65 6.20
C ASP A 143 -4.06 -14.01 5.33
N PRO A 144 -2.77 -14.11 5.69
CA PRO A 144 -2.26 -14.66 6.96
C PRO A 144 -2.69 -13.84 8.19
N ALA A 145 -2.79 -14.52 9.34
CA ALA A 145 -3.26 -13.91 10.60
C ALA A 145 -2.51 -12.63 11.03
N LEU A 146 -1.24 -12.50 10.61
CA LEU A 146 -0.38 -11.35 10.92
C LEU A 146 -0.68 -10.12 10.07
N SER A 147 -1.44 -10.25 8.99
CA SER A 147 -1.76 -9.15 8.08
C SER A 147 -2.56 -8.05 8.76
N LYS A 148 -3.59 -8.41 9.52
CA LYS A 148 -4.43 -7.44 10.25
C LYS A 148 -3.66 -6.62 11.28
N PRO A 149 -2.92 -7.21 12.25
CA PRO A 149 -2.17 -6.43 13.22
C PRO A 149 -1.05 -5.58 12.57
N MET A 150 -0.45 -6.03 11.48
CA MET A 150 0.51 -5.24 10.72
C MET A 150 -0.17 -4.02 10.07
N ALA A 151 -1.29 -4.22 9.39
CA ALA A 151 -2.07 -3.14 8.80
C ALA A 151 -2.54 -2.12 9.85
N GLN A 152 -3.03 -2.58 11.02
CA GLN A 152 -3.44 -1.70 12.12
C GLN A 152 -2.29 -0.84 12.64
N ALA A 153 -1.10 -1.43 12.78
CA ALA A 153 0.08 -0.71 13.23
C ALA A 153 0.51 0.38 12.22
N CYS A 154 0.48 0.07 10.93
CA CYS A 154 0.77 1.03 9.86
C CYS A 154 -0.32 2.12 9.79
N TRP A 155 -1.60 1.73 9.84
CA TRP A 155 -2.72 2.67 9.79
C TRP A 155 -2.62 3.75 10.86
N SER A 156 -2.36 3.38 12.11
CA SER A 156 -2.22 4.33 13.21
C SER A 156 -1.16 5.39 12.93
N ARG A 157 -0.02 4.99 12.37
CA ARG A 157 1.06 5.92 12.07
C ARG A 157 0.78 6.82 10.87
N MET A 158 0.16 6.27 9.85
CA MET A 158 -0.26 7.05 8.68
C MET A 158 -1.36 8.04 9.06
N TYR A 159 -2.32 7.63 9.89
CA TYR A 159 -3.41 8.49 10.36
C TYR A 159 -2.92 9.64 11.21
N ASP A 160 -1.96 9.40 12.12
CA ASP A 160 -1.40 10.41 13.02
C ASP A 160 -0.48 11.43 12.31
N ASN A 161 -0.06 11.14 11.08
CA ASN A 161 0.84 11.98 10.30
C ASN A 161 0.29 12.26 8.89
N PRO A 162 -0.90 12.84 8.77
CA PRO A 162 -1.51 13.07 7.47
C PRO A 162 -0.80 14.21 6.72
N LEU A 163 -0.63 14.03 5.42
CA LEU A 163 -0.28 15.12 4.48
C LEU A 163 -1.50 15.90 4.03
N THR A 164 -2.70 15.44 4.38
CA THR A 164 -4.00 15.98 4.00
C THR A 164 -5.00 15.81 5.13
N ASN A 165 -6.17 16.43 5.01
CA ASN A 165 -7.22 16.33 6.03
C ASN A 165 -8.06 15.06 5.83
N TRP A 166 -8.20 14.25 6.87
CA TRP A 166 -9.14 13.13 6.86
C TRP A 166 -10.57 13.62 7.07
N THR A 167 -11.50 13.13 6.26
CA THR A 167 -12.93 13.50 6.35
C THR A 167 -13.75 12.48 7.14
N TYR A 168 -13.24 11.25 7.28
CA TYR A 168 -13.89 10.15 7.98
C TYR A 168 -12.88 9.40 8.84
N TYR A 169 -13.41 8.57 9.74
CA TYR A 169 -12.67 7.75 10.68
C TYR A 169 -11.91 8.54 11.77
N SER A 170 -11.38 7.82 12.71
CA SER A 170 -10.64 8.38 13.85
C SER A 170 -9.60 7.38 14.34
N ALA A 171 -8.70 7.80 15.21
CA ALA A 171 -7.68 6.93 15.80
C ALA A 171 -8.27 5.70 16.51
N THR A 172 -9.51 5.78 17.01
CA THR A 172 -10.23 4.68 17.67
C THR A 172 -11.16 3.90 16.73
N ASN A 173 -11.44 4.43 15.54
CA ASN A 173 -12.25 3.78 14.51
C ASN A 173 -11.43 3.64 13.25
N MET A 174 -10.49 2.69 13.27
CA MET A 174 -9.57 2.44 12.17
C MET A 174 -10.30 1.83 10.98
N ASN A 175 -9.99 2.32 9.78
CA ASN A 175 -10.46 1.73 8.53
C ASN A 175 -9.46 0.67 8.03
N VAL A 176 -9.32 -0.39 8.80
CA VAL A 176 -8.49 -1.56 8.49
C VAL A 176 -9.41 -2.76 8.36
N ARG A 177 -9.61 -3.25 7.15
CA ARG A 177 -10.66 -4.20 6.80
C ARG A 177 -10.12 -5.44 6.09
N GLY A 178 -10.79 -6.55 6.27
CA GLY A 178 -10.64 -7.69 5.39
C GLY A 178 -11.17 -7.33 3.99
N ASP A 179 -10.43 -7.62 2.95
CA ASP A 179 -10.83 -7.33 1.56
C ASP A 179 -12.14 -8.02 1.20
N TYR A 180 -12.34 -9.24 1.69
CA TYR A 180 -13.59 -9.98 1.49
C TYR A 180 -14.77 -9.35 2.25
N SER A 181 -14.55 -8.86 3.47
CA SER A 181 -15.59 -8.14 4.23
C SER A 181 -15.95 -6.80 3.58
N PHE A 182 -14.99 -6.16 2.91
CA PHE A 182 -15.19 -4.84 2.30
C PHE A 182 -15.83 -4.94 0.91
N TYR A 183 -15.33 -5.84 0.04
CA TYR A 183 -15.76 -5.93 -1.35
C TYR A 183 -16.65 -7.14 -1.68
N GLY A 184 -16.72 -8.18 -0.80
CA GLY A 184 -17.37 -9.45 -1.10
C GLY A 184 -16.52 -10.40 -1.96
N TYR A 185 -15.26 -10.04 -2.24
CA TYR A 185 -14.28 -10.86 -2.96
C TYR A 185 -12.85 -10.50 -2.54
N HIS A 186 -11.90 -11.38 -2.83
CA HIS A 186 -10.50 -11.10 -2.60
C HIS A 186 -9.89 -10.27 -3.73
N LEU A 187 -9.18 -9.21 -3.38
CA LEU A 187 -8.40 -8.43 -4.33
C LEU A 187 -7.35 -9.29 -5.03
N GLY A 188 -7.18 -9.09 -6.33
CA GLY A 188 -6.33 -9.94 -7.16
C GLY A 188 -4.90 -10.08 -6.61
N VAL A 189 -4.30 -9.00 -6.17
CA VAL A 189 -2.94 -8.97 -5.61
C VAL A 189 -2.83 -9.59 -4.21
N LEU A 190 -3.93 -9.70 -3.48
CA LEU A 190 -3.97 -10.33 -2.15
C LEU A 190 -4.39 -11.79 -2.20
N ARG A 191 -5.17 -12.21 -3.21
CA ARG A 191 -5.83 -13.52 -3.29
C ARG A 191 -4.87 -14.70 -3.10
N ASN A 192 -3.73 -14.67 -3.75
CA ASN A 192 -2.75 -15.74 -3.73
C ASN A 192 -1.52 -15.41 -2.87
N ASN A 193 -1.52 -14.28 -2.20
CA ASN A 193 -0.41 -13.89 -1.34
C ASN A 193 -0.46 -14.66 -0.02
N THR A 194 0.59 -15.40 0.28
CA THR A 194 0.76 -16.14 1.55
C THR A 194 1.66 -15.41 2.55
N VAL A 195 2.20 -14.27 2.14
CA VAL A 195 3.04 -13.41 2.99
C VAL A 195 2.15 -12.46 3.78
N PRO A 196 2.41 -12.22 5.08
CA PRO A 196 1.70 -11.18 5.82
C PRO A 196 1.77 -9.84 5.11
N GLY A 197 0.63 -9.21 4.85
CA GLY A 197 0.63 -7.98 4.08
C GLY A 197 -0.73 -7.32 3.94
N PHE A 198 -0.72 -6.18 3.29
CA PHE A 198 -1.92 -5.41 3.01
C PHE A 198 -1.76 -4.57 1.74
N LEU A 199 -2.90 -4.11 1.23
CA LEU A 199 -3.01 -3.05 0.23
C LEU A 199 -3.42 -1.76 0.94
N SER A 200 -2.72 -0.69 0.67
CA SER A 200 -3.04 0.65 1.18
C SER A 200 -3.68 1.50 0.10
N GLU A 201 -4.85 2.05 0.43
CA GLU A 201 -5.45 3.20 -0.22
C GLU A 201 -5.11 4.42 0.64
N GLY A 202 -3.93 4.99 0.40
CA GLY A 202 -3.30 5.93 1.33
C GLY A 202 -4.02 7.27 1.46
N GLU A 203 -4.71 7.69 0.42
CA GLU A 203 -5.51 8.91 0.31
C GLU A 203 -6.38 8.84 -0.93
N PHE A 204 -7.32 9.78 -1.05
CA PHE A 204 -8.08 9.96 -2.29
C PHE A 204 -7.34 10.98 -3.17
N HIS A 205 -6.81 10.50 -4.29
CA HIS A 205 -6.04 11.33 -5.20
C HIS A 205 -6.90 12.34 -5.99
N ASP A 206 -8.22 12.23 -5.92
CA ASP A 206 -9.19 13.15 -6.46
C ASP A 206 -9.79 14.09 -5.39
N TYR A 207 -9.28 14.09 -4.16
CA TYR A 207 -9.65 15.01 -3.09
C TYR A 207 -8.89 16.33 -3.23
N LEU A 208 -9.62 17.45 -3.30
CA LEU A 208 -9.12 18.79 -3.54
C LEU A 208 -9.46 19.75 -2.41
#